data_f631e16c83f641c637bf0b63995aa11b
#
_entry.id   f631e16c83f641c637bf0b63995aa11b
#
_cell.length_a   1.000
_cell.length_b   1.000
_cell.length_c   1.000
_cell.angle_alpha   90.00
_cell.angle_beta   90.00
_cell.angle_gamma   90.00
#
_symmetry.space_group_name_H-M   'P 1'
#
loop_
_entity.id
_entity.type
_entity.pdbx_description
1 polymer ?
#
loop_
_entity_poly.entity_id
_entity_poly.type
_entity_poly.pdbx_seq_one_letter_code
_entity_poly.pdbx_strand_id
1 'polypeptide(L)'
;MKNPTYMTDEDRWQAVLARDPRADDQFVFAVQTTGIFCRPSCRARHALRKNVCFYPDVQHAVQAGFRPCKRCMPDKRDPNQQKLAKVEHACRLLEQDPALTLEGLAQQVAMSPFHFHRLFKSVTGMTPKAWQQAARGQRLRTALAQGDKITDAVLAAGFPDSSSYYRKANDALGMTAKQYRKGE
;
A
#
# COMPACT_ATOMS: atom_id res chain seq x y z
N MET A 1 -16.18 8.82 -12.17
CA MET A 1 -17.15 9.94 -12.01
C MET A 1 -16.46 11.07 -11.27
N LYS A 2 -16.50 12.29 -11.82
CA LYS A 2 -15.93 13.46 -11.14
C LYS A 2 -16.83 13.85 -9.97
N ASN A 3 -16.22 14.11 -8.82
CA ASN A 3 -16.96 14.49 -7.61
C ASN A 3 -17.57 15.90 -7.80
N PRO A 4 -18.88 16.10 -7.57
CA PRO A 4 -19.54 17.40 -7.71
C PRO A 4 -18.95 18.52 -6.83
N THR A 5 -18.13 18.18 -5.85
CA THR A 5 -17.48 19.13 -4.93
C THR A 5 -16.48 20.09 -5.60
N TYR A 6 -15.97 19.79 -6.82
CA TYR A 6 -14.90 20.59 -7.48
C TYR A 6 -15.37 21.11 -8.84
N MET A 7 -16.62 21.60 -8.93
CA MET A 7 -17.21 22.04 -10.19
C MET A 7 -16.81 23.44 -10.60
N THR A 8 -16.62 24.35 -9.66
CA THR A 8 -16.21 25.72 -9.92
C THR A 8 -14.71 25.91 -9.71
N ASP A 9 -14.15 26.95 -10.36
CA ASP A 9 -12.75 27.31 -10.15
C ASP A 9 -12.48 27.78 -8.72
N GLU A 10 -13.49 28.30 -8.03
CA GLU A 10 -13.36 28.66 -6.62
C GLU A 10 -13.27 27.40 -5.73
N ASP A 11 -14.10 26.40 -5.97
CA ASP A 11 -14.02 25.11 -5.25
C ASP A 11 -12.65 24.46 -5.44
N ARG A 12 -12.14 24.47 -6.66
CA ARG A 12 -10.80 23.95 -6.99
C ARG A 12 -9.71 24.73 -6.30
N TRP A 13 -9.83 26.06 -6.25
CA TRP A 13 -8.86 26.90 -5.55
C TRP A 13 -8.85 26.63 -4.05
N GLN A 14 -10.00 26.49 -3.42
CA GLN A 14 -10.09 26.11 -2.01
C GLN A 14 -9.45 24.75 -1.73
N ALA A 15 -9.64 23.78 -2.61
CA ALA A 15 -8.98 22.48 -2.51
C ALA A 15 -7.45 22.58 -2.63
N VAL A 16 -6.93 23.47 -3.48
CA VAL A 16 -5.48 23.74 -3.61
C VAL A 16 -4.94 24.39 -2.33
N LEU A 17 -5.65 25.37 -1.77
CA LEU A 17 -5.25 26.03 -0.52
C LEU A 17 -5.24 25.05 0.66
N ALA A 18 -6.24 24.17 0.73
CA ALA A 18 -6.34 23.13 1.74
C ALA A 18 -5.39 21.95 1.49
N ARG A 19 -4.74 21.88 0.32
CA ARG A 19 -3.91 20.75 -0.13
C ARG A 19 -4.67 19.43 -0.04
N ASP A 20 -5.91 19.41 -0.50
CA ASP A 20 -6.82 18.29 -0.37
C ASP A 20 -6.40 17.11 -1.29
N PRO A 21 -5.95 15.98 -0.75
CA PRO A 21 -5.54 14.83 -1.55
C PRO A 21 -6.71 14.15 -2.26
N ARG A 22 -7.96 14.36 -1.82
CA ARG A 22 -9.16 13.81 -2.47
C ARG A 22 -9.44 14.47 -3.82
N ALA A 23 -8.85 15.64 -4.06
CA ALA A 23 -8.96 16.37 -5.32
C ALA A 23 -7.93 15.97 -6.38
N ASP A 24 -6.92 15.17 -6.02
CA ASP A 24 -5.77 14.85 -6.88
C ASP A 24 -6.15 14.11 -8.18
N ASP A 25 -7.24 13.32 -8.16
CA ASP A 25 -7.73 12.60 -9.33
C ASP A 25 -8.85 13.36 -10.08
N GLN A 26 -9.23 14.54 -9.61
CA GLN A 26 -10.35 15.32 -10.15
C GLN A 26 -9.88 16.41 -11.12
N PHE A 27 -8.77 17.06 -10.83
CA PHE A 27 -8.18 18.12 -11.64
C PHE A 27 -6.71 18.33 -11.31
N VAL A 28 -6.04 19.11 -12.15
CA VAL A 28 -4.70 19.64 -11.89
C VAL A 28 -4.73 21.17 -11.99
N PHE A 29 -3.81 21.87 -11.32
CA PHE A 29 -3.68 23.30 -11.47
C PHE A 29 -2.30 23.69 -12.04
N ALA A 30 -2.28 24.68 -12.89
CA ALA A 30 -1.08 25.17 -13.54
C ALA A 30 -0.79 26.62 -13.12
N VAL A 31 0.49 26.94 -12.97
CA VAL A 31 0.96 28.28 -12.61
C VAL A 31 1.59 28.93 -13.85
N GLN A 32 0.94 29.94 -14.39
CA GLN A 32 1.35 30.61 -15.64
C GLN A 32 2.77 31.20 -15.58
N THR A 33 3.15 31.76 -14.43
CA THR A 33 4.46 32.39 -14.26
C THR A 33 5.64 31.43 -14.27
N THR A 34 5.39 30.15 -13.90
CA THR A 34 6.42 29.11 -13.86
C THR A 34 6.31 28.09 -14.99
N GLY A 35 5.17 28.05 -15.68
CA GLY A 35 4.87 27.03 -16.68
C GLY A 35 4.75 25.62 -16.13
N ILE A 36 4.45 25.48 -14.83
CA ILE A 36 4.41 24.19 -14.12
C ILE A 36 2.98 23.89 -13.68
N PHE A 37 2.54 22.64 -13.85
CA PHE A 37 1.29 22.16 -13.28
C PHE A 37 1.52 21.17 -12.13
N CYS A 38 0.61 21.16 -11.17
CA CYS A 38 0.68 20.42 -9.93
C CYS A 38 -0.63 19.71 -9.62
N ARG A 39 -0.57 18.73 -8.72
CA ARG A 39 -1.76 18.17 -8.04
C ARG A 39 -2.26 19.15 -6.97
N PRO A 40 -3.55 19.17 -6.65
CA PRO A 40 -4.11 19.96 -5.54
C PRO A 40 -3.39 19.79 -4.21
N SER A 41 -2.99 18.57 -3.86
CA SER A 41 -2.26 18.26 -2.61
C SER A 41 -0.78 18.66 -2.60
N CYS A 42 -0.26 19.28 -3.65
CA CYS A 42 1.15 19.63 -3.78
C CYS A 42 1.61 20.53 -2.62
N ARG A 43 2.71 20.15 -1.96
CA ARG A 43 3.32 20.92 -0.86
C ARG A 43 4.24 22.05 -1.31
N ALA A 44 4.23 22.43 -2.59
CA ALA A 44 4.91 23.63 -3.06
C ALA A 44 4.27 24.90 -2.46
N ARG A 45 5.00 26.00 -2.47
CA ARG A 45 4.45 27.30 -2.08
C ARG A 45 3.27 27.63 -3.00
N HIS A 46 2.17 28.10 -2.43
CA HIS A 46 1.02 28.53 -3.20
C HIS A 46 1.39 29.71 -4.09
N ALA A 47 0.94 29.65 -5.35
CA ALA A 47 1.00 30.78 -6.27
C ALA A 47 -0.12 31.78 -5.98
N LEU A 48 0.00 32.98 -6.52
CA LEU A 48 -1.09 33.95 -6.48
C LEU A 48 -2.25 33.42 -7.35
N ARG A 49 -3.48 33.54 -6.86
CA ARG A 49 -4.71 33.06 -7.54
C ARG A 49 -4.79 33.51 -9.00
N LYS A 50 -4.45 34.77 -9.29
CA LYS A 50 -4.46 35.36 -10.64
C LYS A 50 -3.55 34.66 -11.66
N ASN A 51 -2.55 33.91 -11.19
CA ASN A 51 -1.59 33.18 -12.02
C ASN A 51 -1.93 31.69 -12.15
N VAL A 52 -3.07 31.25 -11.60
CA VAL A 52 -3.45 29.84 -11.55
C VAL A 52 -4.59 29.55 -12.53
N CYS A 53 -4.38 28.52 -13.33
CA CYS A 53 -5.38 27.94 -14.22
C CYS A 53 -5.65 26.49 -13.81
N PHE A 54 -6.87 26.00 -14.07
CA PHE A 54 -7.25 24.63 -13.77
C PHE A 54 -7.47 23.84 -15.05
N TYR A 55 -7.06 22.57 -15.04
CA TYR A 55 -7.26 21.63 -16.14
C TYR A 55 -7.90 20.34 -15.61
N PRO A 56 -8.76 19.70 -16.42
CA PRO A 56 -9.48 18.50 -15.98
C PRO A 56 -8.58 17.28 -15.74
N ASP A 57 -7.40 17.27 -16.36
CA ASP A 57 -6.41 16.20 -16.26
C ASP A 57 -5.02 16.65 -16.71
N VAL A 58 -4.06 15.72 -16.56
CA VAL A 58 -2.66 15.92 -16.94
C VAL A 58 -2.49 16.20 -18.44
N GLN A 59 -3.26 15.52 -19.30
CA GLN A 59 -3.11 15.65 -20.75
C GLN A 59 -3.48 17.04 -21.22
N HIS A 60 -4.55 17.62 -20.72
CA HIS A 60 -4.95 18.99 -21.04
C HIS A 60 -3.92 20.02 -20.58
N ALA A 61 -3.33 19.83 -19.41
CA ALA A 61 -2.27 20.72 -18.94
C ALA A 61 -1.00 20.66 -19.82
N VAL A 62 -0.60 19.45 -20.24
CA VAL A 62 0.53 19.25 -21.16
C VAL A 62 0.24 19.85 -22.54
N GLN A 63 -0.94 19.66 -23.10
CA GLN A 63 -1.36 20.26 -24.37
C GLN A 63 -1.37 21.80 -24.30
N ALA A 64 -1.67 22.36 -23.15
CA ALA A 64 -1.60 23.81 -22.92
C ALA A 64 -0.16 24.34 -22.74
N GLY A 65 0.86 23.48 -22.84
CA GLY A 65 2.27 23.86 -22.79
C GLY A 65 2.89 23.86 -21.39
N PHE A 66 2.19 23.37 -20.37
CA PHE A 66 2.71 23.27 -19.02
C PHE A 66 3.51 21.98 -18.82
N ARG A 67 4.52 22.03 -17.98
CA ARG A 67 5.33 20.87 -17.59
C ARG A 67 4.96 20.35 -16.19
N PRO A 68 5.12 19.04 -15.93
CA PRO A 68 4.79 18.47 -14.63
C PRO A 68 5.75 18.95 -13.53
N CYS A 69 5.22 19.18 -12.35
CA CYS A 69 5.98 19.51 -11.17
C CYS A 69 6.87 18.34 -10.73
N LYS A 70 8.17 18.57 -10.58
CA LYS A 70 9.13 17.55 -10.13
C LYS A 70 8.89 17.07 -8.68
N ARG A 71 8.21 17.88 -7.86
CA ARG A 71 7.92 17.54 -6.45
C ARG A 71 6.73 16.60 -6.30
N CYS A 72 5.61 16.93 -6.93
CA CYS A 72 4.40 16.11 -6.83
C CYS A 72 4.21 15.10 -7.99
N MET A 73 5.00 15.23 -9.06
CA MET A 73 4.97 14.35 -10.24
C MET A 73 3.55 13.99 -10.69
N PRO A 74 2.74 14.98 -11.11
CA PRO A 74 1.33 14.77 -11.41
C PRO A 74 1.10 13.88 -12.64
N ASP A 75 2.10 13.76 -13.50
CA ASP A 75 2.16 12.89 -14.69
C ASP A 75 2.40 11.40 -14.34
N LYS A 76 2.81 11.11 -13.10
CA LYS A 76 3.01 9.76 -12.60
C LYS A 76 1.85 9.36 -11.70
N ARG A 77 1.62 8.05 -11.58
CA ARG A 77 0.65 7.52 -10.59
C ARG A 77 0.94 8.10 -9.22
N ASP A 78 -0.12 8.40 -8.47
CA ASP A 78 0.00 8.94 -7.11
C ASP A 78 1.04 8.14 -6.32
N PRO A 79 2.04 8.80 -5.70
CA PRO A 79 3.01 8.12 -4.84
C PRO A 79 2.35 7.26 -3.75
N ASN A 80 1.17 7.65 -3.26
CA ASN A 80 0.42 6.86 -2.28
C ASN A 80 -0.18 5.60 -2.91
N GLN A 81 -0.74 5.68 -4.12
CA GLN A 81 -1.23 4.50 -4.84
C GLN A 81 -0.08 3.54 -5.18
N GLN A 82 1.09 4.07 -5.56
CA GLN A 82 2.27 3.22 -5.77
C GLN A 82 2.72 2.50 -4.50
N LYS A 83 2.69 3.19 -3.35
CA LYS A 83 3.01 2.60 -2.05
C LYS A 83 2.02 1.52 -1.65
N LEU A 84 0.72 1.78 -1.82
CA LEU A 84 -0.34 0.80 -1.57
C LEU A 84 -0.20 -0.43 -2.46
N ALA A 85 0.03 -0.24 -3.76
CA ALA A 85 0.25 -1.34 -4.69
C ALA A 85 1.47 -2.21 -4.33
N LYS A 86 2.56 -1.60 -3.82
CA LYS A 86 3.72 -2.34 -3.32
C LYS A 86 3.40 -3.18 -2.09
N VAL A 87 2.64 -2.63 -1.14
CA VAL A 87 2.21 -3.38 0.06
C VAL A 87 1.26 -4.51 -0.31
N GLU A 88 0.29 -4.25 -1.18
CA GLU A 88 -0.63 -5.28 -1.68
C GLU A 88 0.11 -6.42 -2.40
N HIS A 89 1.08 -6.08 -3.24
CA HIS A 89 1.93 -7.07 -3.89
C HIS A 89 2.72 -7.91 -2.88
N ALA A 90 3.29 -7.28 -1.85
CA ALA A 90 3.99 -7.97 -0.77
C ALA A 90 3.07 -8.90 0.03
N CYS A 91 1.83 -8.50 0.32
CA CYS A 91 0.84 -9.37 0.97
C CYS A 91 0.56 -10.62 0.13
N ARG A 92 0.36 -10.48 -1.17
CA ARG A 92 0.17 -11.63 -2.08
C ARG A 92 1.39 -12.55 -2.12
N LEU A 93 2.60 -11.99 -2.13
CA LEU A 93 3.83 -12.80 -2.08
C LEU A 93 3.93 -13.60 -0.77
N LEU A 94 3.58 -13.01 0.36
CA LEU A 94 3.56 -13.70 1.66
C LEU A 94 2.47 -14.79 1.73
N GLU A 95 1.37 -14.62 1.01
CA GLU A 95 0.34 -15.65 0.88
C GLU A 95 0.81 -16.82 0.01
N GLN A 96 1.61 -16.57 -1.00
CA GLN A 96 2.16 -17.60 -1.89
C GLN A 96 3.34 -18.32 -1.24
N ASP A 97 4.27 -17.59 -0.66
CA ASP A 97 5.46 -18.12 0.00
C ASP A 97 5.65 -17.54 1.40
N PRO A 98 5.17 -18.26 2.43
CA PRO A 98 5.31 -17.83 3.83
C PRO A 98 6.74 -17.95 4.37
N ALA A 99 7.70 -18.44 3.58
CA ALA A 99 9.12 -18.53 3.96
C ALA A 99 9.93 -17.31 3.51
N LEU A 100 9.36 -16.42 2.67
CA LEU A 100 10.03 -15.21 2.20
C LEU A 100 10.56 -14.36 3.35
N THR A 101 11.83 -13.93 3.23
CA THR A 101 12.46 -13.03 4.21
C THR A 101 12.06 -11.58 3.97
N LEU A 102 12.29 -10.72 4.97
CA LEU A 102 12.06 -9.28 4.83
C LEU A 102 12.87 -8.69 3.66
N GLU A 103 14.11 -9.12 3.53
CA GLU A 103 15.04 -8.69 2.47
C GLU A 103 14.51 -9.13 1.09
N GLY A 104 14.05 -10.37 0.97
CA GLY A 104 13.44 -10.88 -0.26
C GLY A 104 12.19 -10.13 -0.67
N LEU A 105 11.30 -9.83 0.27
CA LEU A 105 10.10 -9.00 0.03
C LEU A 105 10.45 -7.59 -0.42
N ALA A 106 11.39 -6.94 0.28
CA ALA A 106 11.84 -5.59 -0.03
C ALA A 106 12.44 -5.51 -1.44
N GLN A 107 13.22 -6.52 -1.82
CA GLN A 107 13.78 -6.64 -3.17
C GLN A 107 12.70 -6.78 -4.24
N GLN A 108 11.70 -7.62 -4.02
CA GLN A 108 10.56 -7.82 -4.95
C GLN A 108 9.76 -6.54 -5.20
N VAL A 109 9.63 -5.68 -4.20
CA VAL A 109 8.92 -4.40 -4.31
C VAL A 109 9.83 -3.22 -4.63
N ALA A 110 11.11 -3.47 -4.92
CA ALA A 110 12.13 -2.46 -5.23
C ALA A 110 12.21 -1.36 -4.15
N MET A 111 12.44 -1.78 -2.90
CA MET A 111 12.61 -0.91 -1.74
C MET A 111 13.74 -1.41 -0.84
N SER A 112 14.31 -0.52 -0.01
CA SER A 112 15.18 -0.99 1.07
C SER A 112 14.36 -1.69 2.18
N PRO A 113 14.91 -2.69 2.89
CA PRO A 113 14.20 -3.41 3.94
C PRO A 113 13.63 -2.49 5.03
N PHE A 114 14.38 -1.47 5.42
CA PHE A 114 13.96 -0.48 6.42
C PHE A 114 12.74 0.34 5.96
N HIS A 115 12.77 0.88 4.75
CA HIS A 115 11.66 1.64 4.20
C HIS A 115 10.43 0.77 3.96
N PHE A 116 10.63 -0.45 3.47
CA PHE A 116 9.55 -1.41 3.28
C PHE A 116 8.88 -1.78 4.61
N HIS A 117 9.65 -2.09 5.65
CA HIS A 117 9.12 -2.41 6.98
C HIS A 117 8.23 -1.29 7.53
N ARG A 118 8.70 -0.03 7.46
CA ARG A 118 7.93 1.13 7.92
C ARG A 118 6.67 1.35 7.10
N LEU A 119 6.77 1.25 5.78
CA LEU A 119 5.63 1.40 4.88
C LEU A 119 4.59 0.31 5.14
N PHE A 120 5.00 -0.95 5.19
CA PHE A 120 4.11 -2.08 5.43
C PHE A 120 3.34 -1.92 6.76
N LYS A 121 4.05 -1.57 7.84
CA LYS A 121 3.43 -1.32 9.15
C LYS A 121 2.47 -0.13 9.11
N SER A 122 2.79 0.94 8.39
CA SER A 122 1.92 2.13 8.29
C SER A 122 0.61 1.86 7.54
N VAL A 123 0.64 0.96 6.55
CA VAL A 123 -0.53 0.61 5.72
C VAL A 123 -1.38 -0.49 6.37
N THR A 124 -0.73 -1.55 6.85
CA THR A 124 -1.43 -2.74 7.39
C THR A 124 -1.68 -2.71 8.89
N GLY A 125 -0.99 -1.82 9.62
CA GLY A 125 -0.97 -1.81 11.09
C GLY A 125 -0.10 -2.91 11.71
N MET A 126 0.45 -3.83 10.93
CA MET A 126 1.23 -4.98 11.38
C MET A 126 2.64 -4.96 10.77
N THR A 127 3.62 -5.56 11.47
CA THR A 127 4.93 -5.79 10.85
C THR A 127 4.84 -6.91 9.81
N PRO A 128 5.71 -6.93 8.77
CA PRO A 128 5.75 -8.03 7.80
C PRO A 128 5.90 -9.41 8.46
N LYS A 129 6.69 -9.50 9.52
CA LYS A 129 6.87 -10.74 10.30
C LYS A 129 5.59 -11.18 11.02
N ALA A 130 4.86 -10.25 11.63
CA ALA A 130 3.58 -10.55 12.30
C ALA A 130 2.52 -11.00 11.29
N TRP A 131 2.45 -10.35 10.13
CA TRP A 131 1.59 -10.75 9.01
C TRP A 131 1.91 -12.18 8.54
N GLN A 132 3.20 -12.47 8.32
CA GLN A 132 3.67 -13.80 7.92
C GLN A 132 3.29 -14.88 8.94
N GLN A 133 3.45 -14.59 10.24
CA GLN A 133 3.06 -15.53 11.30
C GLN A 133 1.55 -15.79 11.32
N ALA A 134 0.73 -14.74 11.13
CA ALA A 134 -0.71 -14.86 11.04
C ALA A 134 -1.13 -15.72 9.82
N ALA A 135 -0.50 -15.49 8.66
CA ALA A 135 -0.75 -16.27 7.44
C ALA A 135 -0.38 -17.76 7.62
N ARG A 136 0.76 -18.04 8.26
CA ARG A 136 1.15 -19.43 8.60
C ARG A 136 0.16 -20.08 9.55
N GLY A 137 -0.28 -19.38 10.58
CA GLY A 137 -1.29 -19.86 11.52
C GLY A 137 -2.62 -20.18 10.83
N GLN A 138 -3.06 -19.34 9.90
CA GLN A 138 -4.28 -19.57 9.14
C GLN A 138 -4.18 -20.80 8.23
N ARG A 139 -3.06 -20.97 7.52
CA ARG A 139 -2.82 -22.17 6.69
C ARG A 139 -2.81 -23.45 7.52
N LEU A 140 -2.17 -23.40 8.68
CA LEU A 140 -2.13 -24.53 9.59
C LEU A 140 -3.54 -24.93 10.05
N ARG A 141 -4.38 -23.95 10.44
CA ARG A 141 -5.77 -24.20 10.83
C ARG A 141 -6.57 -24.84 9.69
N THR A 142 -6.43 -24.32 8.49
CA THR A 142 -7.12 -24.84 7.29
C THR A 142 -6.71 -26.28 7.00
N ALA A 143 -5.42 -26.58 6.99
CA ALA A 143 -4.92 -27.94 6.74
C ALA A 143 -5.36 -28.95 7.80
N LEU A 144 -5.32 -28.56 9.07
CA LEU A 144 -5.80 -29.41 10.18
C LEU A 144 -7.31 -29.64 10.11
N ALA A 145 -8.09 -28.63 9.73
CA ALA A 145 -9.55 -28.76 9.54
C ALA A 145 -9.91 -29.69 8.36
N GLN A 146 -9.05 -29.76 7.34
CA GLN A 146 -9.19 -30.68 6.20
C GLN A 146 -8.77 -32.11 6.53
N GLY A 147 -8.24 -32.34 7.72
CA GLY A 147 -7.86 -33.68 8.20
C GLY A 147 -6.43 -34.11 7.88
N ASP A 148 -5.59 -33.20 7.41
CA ASP A 148 -4.19 -33.48 7.10
C ASP A 148 -3.44 -33.97 8.34
N LYS A 149 -2.39 -34.79 8.09
CA LYS A 149 -1.46 -35.16 9.17
C LYS A 149 -0.78 -33.93 9.72
N ILE A 150 -0.59 -33.89 11.04
CA ILE A 150 -0.01 -32.71 11.72
C ILE A 150 1.34 -32.31 11.12
N THR A 151 2.19 -33.31 10.81
CA THR A 151 3.52 -33.08 10.19
C THR A 151 3.41 -32.42 8.81
N ASP A 152 2.47 -32.89 7.98
CA ASP A 152 2.28 -32.39 6.62
C ASP A 152 1.66 -30.99 6.63
N ALA A 153 0.67 -30.76 7.51
CA ALA A 153 0.05 -29.45 7.71
C ALA A 153 1.06 -28.40 8.17
N VAL A 154 2.02 -28.78 9.01
CA VAL A 154 3.09 -27.91 9.49
C VAL A 154 4.05 -27.50 8.39
N LEU A 155 4.49 -28.48 7.59
CA LEU A 155 5.38 -28.24 6.45
C LEU A 155 4.67 -27.36 5.41
N ALA A 156 3.42 -27.68 5.08
CA ALA A 156 2.60 -26.91 4.14
C ALA A 156 2.34 -25.47 4.61
N ALA A 157 2.24 -25.25 5.92
CA ALA A 157 2.10 -23.90 6.50
C ALA A 157 3.41 -23.07 6.45
N GLY A 158 4.55 -23.67 6.09
CA GLY A 158 5.83 -22.97 5.92
C GLY A 158 6.61 -22.78 7.24
N PHE A 159 6.45 -23.66 8.22
CA PHE A 159 7.30 -23.68 9.41
C PHE A 159 8.65 -24.34 9.09
N PRO A 160 9.79 -23.72 9.44
CA PRO A 160 11.10 -24.16 8.96
C PRO A 160 11.61 -25.46 9.58
N ASP A 161 11.14 -25.84 10.75
CA ASP A 161 11.52 -27.08 11.47
C ASP A 161 10.48 -27.49 12.51
N SER A 162 10.55 -28.77 12.92
CA SER A 162 9.64 -29.36 13.91
C SER A 162 9.80 -28.78 15.33
N SER A 163 11.00 -28.33 15.70
CA SER A 163 11.26 -27.77 17.04
C SER A 163 10.70 -26.36 17.20
N SER A 164 10.78 -25.56 16.15
CA SER A 164 10.17 -24.24 16.03
C SER A 164 8.64 -24.33 15.95
N TYR A 165 8.12 -25.47 15.44
CA TYR A 165 6.71 -25.77 15.31
C TYR A 165 5.98 -25.83 16.65
N TYR A 166 6.41 -26.69 17.57
CA TYR A 166 5.66 -26.93 18.80
C TYR A 166 5.45 -25.68 19.64
N ARG A 167 6.39 -24.75 19.63
CA ARG A 167 6.28 -23.49 20.35
C ARG A 167 5.40 -22.46 19.62
N LYS A 168 5.63 -22.26 18.31
CA LYS A 168 4.93 -21.22 17.52
C LYS A 168 3.57 -21.65 17.03
N ALA A 169 3.36 -22.94 16.77
CA ALA A 169 2.06 -23.43 16.35
C ALA A 169 1.05 -23.45 17.50
N ASN A 170 1.48 -23.81 18.72
CA ASN A 170 0.63 -23.70 19.89
C ASN A 170 0.22 -22.26 20.18
N ASP A 171 1.14 -21.28 19.99
CA ASP A 171 0.82 -19.85 20.10
C ASP A 171 -0.18 -19.41 19.03
N ALA A 172 -0.04 -19.91 17.79
CA ALA A 172 -0.93 -19.56 16.69
C ALA A 172 -2.32 -20.21 16.79
N LEU A 173 -2.41 -21.40 17.38
CA LEU A 173 -3.67 -22.13 17.56
C LEU A 173 -4.36 -21.84 18.90
N GLY A 174 -3.63 -21.31 19.88
CA GLY A 174 -4.08 -21.17 21.26
C GLY A 174 -4.19 -22.50 22.02
N MET A 175 -3.85 -23.62 21.37
CA MET A 175 -3.87 -24.97 21.91
C MET A 175 -2.93 -25.88 21.12
N THR A 176 -2.73 -27.13 21.56
CA THR A 176 -1.93 -28.06 20.78
C THR A 176 -2.63 -28.45 19.46
N ALA A 177 -1.86 -28.70 18.41
CA ALA A 177 -2.42 -29.14 17.13
C ALA A 177 -3.26 -30.43 17.25
N LYS A 178 -2.92 -31.28 18.20
CA LYS A 178 -3.68 -32.53 18.49
C LYS A 178 -5.05 -32.21 19.10
N GLN A 179 -5.16 -31.26 20.01
CA GLN A 179 -6.42 -30.78 20.59
C GLN A 179 -7.27 -30.09 19.53
N TYR A 180 -6.68 -29.19 18.77
CA TYR A 180 -7.37 -28.47 17.69
C TYR A 180 -8.01 -29.44 16.67
N ARG A 181 -7.28 -30.48 16.27
CA ARG A 181 -7.80 -31.52 15.35
C ARG A 181 -8.94 -32.36 15.94
N LYS A 182 -8.97 -32.56 17.27
CA LYS A 182 -10.06 -33.29 17.96
C LYS A 182 -11.30 -32.43 18.17
N GLY A 183 -11.25 -31.14 17.96
CA GLY A 183 -12.35 -30.20 18.20
C GLY A 183 -12.59 -29.94 19.70
N GLU A 184 -11.57 -30.10 20.53
CA GLU A 184 -11.61 -29.76 21.96
C GLU A 184 -11.31 -28.30 22.23
#